data_e9f1e658d71d0324f1caf6a3bc0e09c9
#
_entry.id   e9f1e658d71d0324f1caf6a3bc0e09c9
#
_cell.length_a   1.000
_cell.length_b   1.000
_cell.length_c   1.000
_cell.angle_alpha   90.00
_cell.angle_beta   90.00
_cell.angle_gamma   90.00
#
_symmetry.space_group_name_H-M   'P 1'
#
loop_
_entity.id
_entity.type
_entity.pdbx_description
1 polymer ?
#
loop_
_entity_poly.entity_id
_entity_poly.type
_entity_poly.pdbx_seq_one_letter_code
_entity_poly.pdbx_strand_id
1 'polypeptide(L)'
;EHHMKIHLLDPHTYSMVFGWYLCEMARKLKNGAEISHVIQEFEKQMNCMEIVLGPYSLKQMKKSGRISAAAAVMGELMGIRPIITLIDGKTKVESKVRGDDKVVPAMIELCKSAPTA
;
A
#
# COMPACT_ATOMS: atom_id res chain seq x y z
N GLU A 1 -23.16 -31.12 -13.52
CA GLU A 1 -22.82 -29.70 -13.58
C GLU A 1 -21.90 -29.38 -12.40
N HIS A 2 -20.68 -28.93 -12.69
CA HIS A 2 -19.74 -28.48 -11.66
C HIS A 2 -20.05 -27.00 -11.36
N HIS A 3 -20.69 -26.73 -10.26
CA HIS A 3 -20.92 -25.36 -9.79
C HIS A 3 -19.64 -24.86 -9.13
N MET A 4 -18.87 -24.02 -9.85
CA MET A 4 -17.72 -23.32 -9.29
C MET A 4 -18.21 -22.12 -8.47
N LYS A 5 -17.81 -22.05 -7.20
CA LYS A 5 -18.07 -20.89 -6.35
C LYS A 5 -16.92 -19.90 -6.50
N ILE A 6 -17.21 -18.69 -6.92
CA ILE A 6 -16.23 -17.60 -7.11
C ILE A 6 -16.40 -16.59 -5.98
N HIS A 7 -15.29 -16.23 -5.33
CA HIS A 7 -15.22 -15.16 -4.35
C HIS A 7 -14.38 -14.02 -4.94
N LEU A 8 -14.93 -12.82 -4.96
CA LEU A 8 -14.24 -11.61 -5.39
C LEU A 8 -13.86 -10.79 -4.16
N LEU A 9 -12.57 -10.48 -4.03
CA LEU A 9 -12.02 -9.70 -2.93
C LEU A 9 -11.29 -8.48 -3.49
N ASP A 10 -11.59 -7.30 -2.96
CA ASP A 10 -10.84 -6.08 -3.27
C ASP A 10 -9.96 -5.73 -2.05
N PRO A 11 -8.63 -5.78 -2.17
CA PRO A 11 -7.73 -5.46 -1.05
C PRO A 11 -7.56 -3.95 -0.81
N HIS A 12 -8.16 -3.08 -1.63
CA HIS A 12 -7.97 -1.63 -1.62
C HIS A 12 -6.50 -1.18 -1.62
N THR A 13 -5.60 -2.07 -2.04
CA THR A 13 -4.15 -1.87 -2.09
C THR A 13 -3.54 -2.63 -3.26
N TYR A 14 -2.24 -2.53 -3.44
CA TYR A 14 -1.51 -3.22 -4.49
C TYR A 14 -0.12 -3.66 -4.00
N SER A 15 0.68 -4.26 -4.89
CA SER A 15 2.04 -4.66 -4.60
C SER A 15 2.16 -6.01 -3.88
N MET A 16 3.38 -6.35 -3.51
CA MET A 16 3.72 -7.59 -2.82
C MET A 16 3.05 -7.73 -1.44
N VAL A 17 2.56 -6.63 -0.89
CA VAL A 17 1.93 -6.61 0.44
C VAL A 17 0.70 -7.51 0.45
N PHE A 18 -0.30 -7.22 -0.40
CA PHE A 18 -1.46 -8.10 -0.47
C PHE A 18 -1.14 -9.47 -1.10
N GLY A 19 -0.14 -9.53 -1.98
CA GLY A 19 0.34 -10.78 -2.57
C GLY A 19 0.85 -11.76 -1.53
N TRP A 20 1.54 -11.27 -0.49
CA TRP A 20 1.97 -12.10 0.63
C TRP A 20 0.76 -12.69 1.38
N TYR A 21 -0.24 -11.87 1.69
CA TYR A 21 -1.47 -12.33 2.34
C TYR A 21 -2.25 -13.32 1.50
N LEU A 22 -2.31 -13.16 0.17
CA LEU A 22 -2.91 -14.15 -0.73
C LEU A 22 -2.20 -15.50 -0.65
N CYS A 23 -0.88 -15.51 -0.55
CA CYS A 23 -0.13 -16.74 -0.35
C CYS A 23 -0.46 -17.40 0.99
N GLU A 24 -0.60 -16.61 2.06
CA GLU A 24 -1.03 -17.13 3.37
C GLU A 24 -2.46 -17.69 3.32
N MET A 25 -3.40 -17.02 2.66
CA MET A 25 -4.75 -17.53 2.43
C MET A 25 -4.70 -18.90 1.71
N ALA A 26 -3.95 -18.99 0.62
CA ALA A 26 -3.81 -20.22 -0.14
C ALA A 26 -3.24 -21.37 0.72
N ARG A 27 -2.25 -21.11 1.58
CA ARG A 27 -1.70 -22.10 2.51
C ARG A 27 -2.73 -22.56 3.53
N LYS A 28 -3.51 -21.63 4.12
CA LYS A 28 -4.57 -21.95 5.07
C LYS A 28 -5.65 -22.82 4.44
N LEU A 29 -6.12 -22.45 3.25
CA LEU A 29 -7.11 -23.24 2.49
C LEU A 29 -6.59 -24.63 2.13
N LYS A 30 -5.32 -24.74 1.69
CA LYS A 30 -4.69 -26.04 1.42
C LYS A 30 -4.62 -26.93 2.66
N ASN A 31 -4.49 -26.33 3.85
CA ASN A 31 -4.48 -27.04 5.13
C ASN A 31 -5.89 -27.30 5.71
N GLY A 32 -6.94 -27.05 4.93
CA GLY A 32 -8.32 -27.37 5.30
C GLY A 32 -9.04 -26.28 6.10
N ALA A 33 -8.51 -25.06 6.14
CA ALA A 33 -9.23 -23.95 6.78
C ALA A 33 -10.52 -23.62 6.02
N GLU A 34 -11.56 -23.21 6.75
CA GLU A 34 -12.84 -22.84 6.19
C GLU A 34 -12.73 -21.52 5.43
N ILE A 35 -13.26 -21.46 4.19
CA ILE A 35 -13.04 -20.35 3.27
C ILE A 35 -13.63 -19.03 3.78
N SER A 36 -14.78 -19.04 4.43
CA SER A 36 -15.40 -17.81 4.96
C SER A 36 -14.56 -17.19 6.06
N HIS A 37 -13.95 -18.02 6.91
CA HIS A 37 -13.05 -17.56 7.97
C HIS A 37 -11.78 -16.94 7.39
N VAL A 38 -11.20 -17.58 6.37
CA VAL A 38 -9.98 -17.08 5.71
C VAL A 38 -10.24 -15.75 5.00
N ILE A 39 -11.41 -15.59 4.38
CA ILE A 39 -11.83 -14.33 3.75
C ILE A 39 -11.98 -13.22 4.78
N GLN A 40 -12.72 -13.46 5.88
CA GLN A 40 -12.91 -12.46 6.94
C GLN A 40 -11.58 -12.00 7.56
N GLU A 41 -10.66 -12.93 7.77
CA GLU A 41 -9.32 -12.62 8.28
C GLU A 41 -8.53 -11.74 7.29
N PHE A 42 -8.58 -12.06 6.00
CA PHE A 42 -7.95 -11.27 4.96
C PHE A 42 -8.51 -9.85 4.91
N GLU A 43 -9.83 -9.69 4.88
CA GLU A 43 -10.48 -8.37 4.86
C GLU A 43 -10.11 -7.54 6.08
N LYS A 44 -10.09 -8.15 7.28
CA LYS A 44 -9.66 -7.49 8.51
C LYS A 44 -8.21 -7.00 8.41
N GLN A 45 -7.31 -7.81 7.88
CA GLN A 45 -5.91 -7.44 7.71
C GLN A 45 -5.74 -6.33 6.69
N MET A 46 -6.46 -6.38 5.56
CA MET A 46 -6.39 -5.33 4.54
C MET A 46 -6.91 -3.98 5.04
N ASN A 47 -7.95 -3.97 5.86
CA ASN A 47 -8.49 -2.75 6.46
C ASN A 47 -7.54 -2.08 7.47
N CYS A 48 -6.57 -2.81 8.00
CA CYS A 48 -5.53 -2.28 8.89
C CYS A 48 -4.22 -1.96 8.16
N MET A 49 -4.17 -2.13 6.83
CA MET A 49 -2.96 -2.01 6.06
C MET A 49 -2.73 -0.60 5.54
N GLU A 50 -1.57 -0.06 5.82
CA GLU A 50 -1.08 1.18 5.24
C GLU A 50 0.25 0.94 4.54
N ILE A 51 0.48 1.62 3.42
CA ILE A 51 1.76 1.60 2.73
C ILE A 51 2.38 2.99 2.77
N VAL A 52 3.62 3.08 3.22
CA VAL A 52 4.42 4.30 3.17
C VAL A 52 5.39 4.22 2.01
N LEU A 53 5.38 5.22 1.15
CA LEU A 53 6.22 5.32 -0.03
C LEU A 53 7.10 6.56 0.05
N GLY A 54 8.38 6.40 -0.20
CA GLY A 54 9.37 7.49 -0.34
C GLY A 54 10.01 7.46 -1.73
N PRO A 55 9.34 7.92 -2.79
CA PRO A 55 9.88 7.82 -4.14
C PRO A 55 11.04 8.79 -4.36
N TYR A 56 12.16 8.28 -4.86
CA TYR A 56 13.30 9.09 -5.29
C TYR A 56 13.06 9.80 -6.63
N SER A 57 12.09 9.32 -7.43
CA SER A 57 11.62 9.96 -8.65
C SER A 57 10.12 9.81 -8.81
N LEU A 58 9.45 10.92 -9.09
CA LEU A 58 8.01 10.96 -9.32
C LEU A 58 7.62 10.66 -10.78
N LYS A 59 8.60 10.50 -11.67
CA LYS A 59 8.38 10.35 -13.11
C LYS A 59 7.47 9.17 -13.45
N GLN A 60 7.69 8.03 -12.79
CA GLN A 60 6.87 6.83 -13.00
C GLN A 60 5.46 6.98 -12.40
N MET A 61 5.36 7.54 -11.21
CA MET A 61 4.07 7.80 -10.56
C MET A 61 3.21 8.77 -11.37
N LYS A 62 3.81 9.81 -11.95
CA LYS A 62 3.15 10.74 -12.86
C LYS A 62 2.63 10.04 -14.11
N LYS A 63 3.46 9.22 -14.77
CA LYS A 63 3.07 8.45 -15.96
C LYS A 63 1.93 7.46 -15.69
N SER A 64 1.92 6.85 -14.53
CA SER A 64 0.87 5.89 -14.14
C SER A 64 -0.43 6.54 -13.67
N GLY A 65 -0.48 7.88 -13.56
CA GLY A 65 -1.64 8.61 -13.04
C GLY A 65 -1.92 8.38 -11.54
N ARG A 66 -0.94 7.86 -10.79
CA ARG A 66 -1.10 7.54 -9.36
C ARG A 66 -0.73 8.68 -8.42
N ILE A 67 -0.31 9.82 -8.97
CA ILE A 67 0.01 11.02 -8.20
C ILE A 67 -0.62 12.24 -8.87
N SER A 68 -1.11 13.19 -8.08
CA SER A 68 -1.63 14.43 -8.64
C SER A 68 -0.52 15.24 -9.33
N ALA A 69 -0.86 15.93 -10.41
CA ALA A 69 0.10 16.74 -11.18
C ALA A 69 0.80 17.80 -10.31
N ALA A 70 0.10 18.39 -9.34
CA ALA A 70 0.65 19.37 -8.41
C ALA A 70 1.74 18.77 -7.49
N ALA A 71 1.55 17.55 -7.00
CA ALA A 71 2.56 16.87 -6.19
C ALA A 71 3.79 16.52 -7.01
N ALA A 72 3.61 16.15 -8.29
CA ALA A 72 4.70 15.84 -9.19
C ALA A 72 5.58 17.05 -9.51
N VAL A 73 4.98 18.20 -9.78
CA VAL A 73 5.72 19.43 -10.13
C VAL A 73 6.57 19.94 -8.97
N MET A 74 6.07 19.86 -7.74
CA MET A 74 6.84 20.32 -6.56
C MET A 74 8.02 19.40 -6.20
N GLY A 75 7.98 18.13 -6.58
CA GLY A 75 9.02 17.16 -6.23
C GLY A 75 10.28 17.23 -7.09
N GLU A 76 10.15 17.55 -8.37
CA GLU A 76 11.28 17.48 -9.32
C GLU A 76 12.15 18.74 -9.34
N LEU A 77 11.59 19.91 -8.99
CA LEU A 77 12.26 21.20 -9.20
C LEU A 77 13.30 21.57 -8.14
N MET A 78 13.40 20.91 -6.98
CA MET A 78 14.25 21.38 -5.88
C MET A 78 14.90 20.26 -5.03
N GLY A 79 15.01 19.05 -5.55
CA GLY A 79 15.48 17.91 -4.74
C GLY A 79 14.54 17.55 -3.58
N ILE A 80 13.28 17.95 -3.70
CA ILE A 80 12.23 17.63 -2.73
C ILE A 80 11.71 16.22 -3.01
N ARG A 81 11.61 15.43 -1.95
CA ARG A 81 11.06 14.06 -1.97
C ARG A 81 9.80 14.01 -1.12
N PRO A 82 8.65 13.64 -1.70
CA PRO A 82 7.44 13.45 -0.92
C PRO A 82 7.49 12.13 -0.16
N ILE A 83 6.92 12.13 1.03
CA ILE A 83 6.55 10.91 1.75
C ILE A 83 5.05 10.74 1.58
N ILE A 84 4.67 9.60 1.03
CA ILE A 84 3.31 9.35 0.56
C ILE A 84 2.77 8.14 1.30
N THR A 85 1.53 8.22 1.77
CA THR A 85 0.77 7.04 2.23
C THR A 85 -0.19 6.57 1.15
N LEU A 86 -0.41 5.27 1.13
CA LEU A 86 -1.51 4.63 0.43
C LEU A 86 -2.41 3.97 1.47
N ILE A 87 -3.60 4.51 1.61
CA ILE A 87 -4.62 4.06 2.54
C ILE A 87 -5.92 3.92 1.75
N ASP A 88 -6.59 2.79 1.86
CA ASP A 88 -7.87 2.53 1.19
C ASP A 88 -7.84 2.89 -0.31
N GLY A 89 -6.80 2.43 -1.01
CA GLY A 89 -6.61 2.68 -2.44
C GLY A 89 -6.26 4.12 -2.84
N LYS A 90 -6.15 5.05 -1.88
CA LYS A 90 -5.89 6.46 -2.13
C LYS A 90 -4.49 6.87 -1.69
N THR A 91 -3.83 7.66 -2.51
CA THR A 91 -2.52 8.23 -2.17
C THR A 91 -2.68 9.60 -1.55
N LYS A 92 -1.92 9.87 -0.46
CA LYS A 92 -1.85 11.16 0.21
C LYS A 92 -0.39 11.53 0.46
N VAL A 93 0.00 12.78 0.21
CA VAL A 93 1.32 13.30 0.57
C VAL A 93 1.28 13.73 2.03
N GLU A 94 1.99 13.03 2.90
CA GLU A 94 2.03 13.31 4.33
C GLU A 94 3.07 14.37 4.68
N SER A 95 4.23 14.28 4.06
CA SER A 95 5.31 15.23 4.27
C SER A 95 6.21 15.34 3.06
N LYS A 96 7.14 16.29 3.08
CA LYS A 96 8.14 16.51 2.07
C LYS A 96 9.49 16.73 2.73
N VAL A 97 10.52 16.06 2.24
CA VAL A 97 11.89 16.23 2.71
C VAL A 97 12.79 16.71 1.58
N ARG A 98 13.89 17.34 1.91
CA ARG A 98 14.90 17.77 0.94
C ARG A 98 16.13 16.90 1.05
N GLY A 99 16.51 16.30 -0.07
CA GLY A 99 17.63 15.36 -0.14
C GLY A 99 17.20 13.90 0.01
N ASP A 100 17.93 13.03 -0.67
CA ASP A 100 17.63 11.60 -0.70
C ASP A 100 17.93 10.92 0.65
N ASP A 101 18.89 11.44 1.38
CA ASP A 101 19.29 10.99 2.73
C ASP A 101 18.19 11.15 3.79
N LYS A 102 17.23 12.05 3.56
CA LYS A 102 16.12 12.32 4.47
C LYS A 102 14.89 11.43 4.26
N VAL A 103 14.81 10.70 3.14
CA VAL A 103 13.63 9.93 2.77
C VAL A 103 13.37 8.82 3.77
N VAL A 104 14.34 7.95 4.00
CA VAL A 104 14.17 6.80 4.90
C VAL A 104 13.91 7.22 6.35
N PRO A 105 14.66 8.17 6.93
CA PRO A 105 14.35 8.68 8.26
C PRO A 105 12.92 9.21 8.40
N ALA A 106 12.42 9.97 7.41
CA ALA A 106 11.06 10.49 7.45
C ALA A 106 9.99 9.40 7.35
N MET A 107 10.22 8.37 6.54
CA MET A 107 9.34 7.20 6.47
C MET A 107 9.27 6.48 7.83
N ILE A 108 10.41 6.28 8.49
CA ILE A 108 10.47 5.64 9.81
C ILE A 108 9.71 6.45 10.86
N GLU A 109 9.88 7.76 10.87
CA GLU A 109 9.14 8.64 11.81
C GLU A 109 7.63 8.60 11.56
N LEU A 110 7.20 8.58 10.30
CA LEU A 110 5.79 8.43 9.97
C LEU A 110 5.23 7.08 10.46
N CYS A 111 5.95 5.98 10.24
CA CYS A 111 5.53 4.67 10.73
C CYS A 111 5.44 4.59 12.25
N LYS A 112 6.33 5.28 12.99
CA LYS A 112 6.28 5.32 14.47
C LYS A 112 5.10 6.14 14.99
N SER A 113 4.65 7.14 14.25
CA SER A 113 3.53 7.99 14.62
C SER A 113 2.17 7.41 14.23
N ALA A 114 2.14 6.34 13.43
CA ALA A 114 0.91 5.64 13.08
C ALA A 114 0.29 5.02 14.35
N PRO A 115 -1.02 5.16 14.57
CA PRO A 115 -1.67 4.50 15.69
C PRO A 115 -1.52 2.99 15.54
N THR A 116 -0.96 2.36 16.56
CA THR A 116 -0.95 0.89 16.67
C THR A 116 -2.40 0.42 16.76
N ALA A 117 -2.82 -0.37 15.76
CA ALA A 117 -4.13 -0.99 15.73
C ALA A 117 -4.30 -2.04 16.85
#